data_4b1df843823b62d0dc3c730fbcd1240d
#
_entry.id   4b1df843823b62d0dc3c730fbcd1240d
#
_cell.length_a   1.000
_cell.length_b   1.000
_cell.length_c   1.000
_cell.angle_alpha   90.00
_cell.angle_beta   90.00
_cell.angle_gamma   90.00
#
_symmetry.space_group_name_H-M   'P 1'
#
loop_
_entity.id
_entity.type
_entity.pdbx_description
1 polymer ?
#
loop_
_entity_poly.entity_id
_entity_poly.type
_entity_poly.pdbx_seq_one_letter_code
_entity_poly.pdbx_strand_id
1 'polypeptide(L)'
;LGALASRDWRPLHHDREFAINRNGVKDIFINTPNNAAWFERYVTDWTGPKGRLGRMKFRMNQPVFPGDEMVFSGRVSRIDVDEAGCCWLDLDLAISVEGKVATSCQARVAIPRDAADNPWQRKNEHWKP
;
A
#
# COMPACT_ATOMS: atom_id res chain seq x y z
N LEU A 1 11.26 13.01 7.00
CA LEU A 1 10.73 13.60 5.75
C LEU A 1 9.34 13.07 5.41
N GLY A 2 9.12 11.75 5.38
CA GLY A 2 7.83 11.16 4.99
C GLY A 2 6.64 11.63 5.82
N ALA A 3 6.78 11.75 7.13
CA ALA A 3 5.73 12.27 8.02
C ALA A 3 5.39 13.71 7.66
N LEU A 4 6.39 14.55 7.43
CA LEU A 4 6.18 15.95 7.03
C LEU A 4 5.51 16.05 5.66
N ALA A 5 5.95 15.26 4.69
CA ALA A 5 5.36 15.22 3.34
C ALA A 5 3.89 14.82 3.36
N SER A 6 3.50 13.90 4.25
CA SER A 6 2.12 13.45 4.44
C SER A 6 1.33 14.30 5.46
N ARG A 7 1.90 15.41 5.95
CA ARG A 7 1.31 16.30 6.96
C ARG A 7 0.88 15.56 8.23
N ASP A 8 1.65 14.56 8.61
CA ASP A 8 1.45 13.83 9.85
C ASP A 8 2.29 14.45 10.97
N TRP A 9 1.63 15.21 11.83
CA TRP A 9 2.26 15.98 12.90
C TRP A 9 2.45 15.19 14.21
N ARG A 10 2.23 13.88 14.19
CA ARG A 10 2.47 13.04 15.37
C ARG A 10 3.97 12.93 15.65
N PRO A 11 4.47 13.35 16.81
CA PRO A 11 5.90 13.41 17.10
C PRO A 11 6.63 12.07 16.93
N LEU A 12 5.96 10.95 17.23
CA LEU A 12 6.52 9.59 17.13
C LEU A 12 7.04 9.21 15.71
N HIS A 13 6.67 9.97 14.68
CA HIS A 13 7.11 9.73 13.29
C HIS A 13 8.21 10.68 12.83
N HIS A 14 8.58 11.72 13.61
CA HIS A 14 9.57 12.71 13.20
C HIS A 14 10.44 13.25 14.35
N ASP A 15 10.07 13.03 15.61
CA ASP A 15 10.83 13.41 16.79
C ASP A 15 11.36 12.13 17.47
N ARG A 16 12.66 11.89 17.32
CA ARG A 16 13.31 10.68 17.83
C ARG A 16 13.30 10.62 19.35
N GLU A 17 13.55 11.74 20.01
CA GLU A 17 13.57 11.80 21.49
C GLU A 17 12.18 11.55 22.08
N PHE A 18 11.15 12.12 21.44
CA PHE A 18 9.77 11.82 21.82
C PHE A 18 9.45 10.33 21.64
N ALA A 19 9.82 9.75 20.50
CA ALA A 19 9.56 8.34 20.20
C ALA A 19 10.19 7.41 21.25
N ILE A 20 11.44 7.67 21.63
CA ILE A 20 12.15 6.87 22.63
C ILE A 20 11.60 7.13 24.04
N ASN A 21 11.57 8.39 24.48
CA ASN A 21 11.35 8.73 25.89
C ASN A 21 9.88 8.75 26.31
N ARG A 22 8.97 9.04 25.37
CA ARG A 22 7.53 9.15 25.63
C ARG A 22 6.74 7.96 25.11
N ASN A 23 7.15 7.42 23.98
CA ASN A 23 6.41 6.32 23.31
C ASN A 23 7.04 4.93 23.54
N GLY A 24 8.25 4.87 24.10
CA GLY A 24 8.91 3.63 24.49
C GLY A 24 9.36 2.75 23.32
N VAL A 25 9.53 3.31 22.13
CA VAL A 25 10.04 2.60 20.94
C VAL A 25 11.51 2.93 20.69
N LYS A 26 12.19 2.11 19.87
CA LYS A 26 13.65 2.26 19.67
C LYS A 26 14.05 3.50 18.85
N ASP A 27 13.13 3.99 18.02
CA ASP A 27 13.36 5.14 17.12
C ASP A 27 12.03 5.64 16.55
N ILE A 28 12.05 6.71 15.75
CA ILE A 28 10.90 7.08 14.91
C ILE A 28 10.60 5.92 13.95
N PHE A 29 9.36 5.81 13.51
CA PHE A 29 8.96 4.75 12.57
C PHE A 29 8.01 5.27 11.49
N ILE A 30 7.88 4.48 10.41
CA ILE A 30 7.05 4.83 9.27
C ILE A 30 5.60 5.07 9.70
N ASN A 31 4.98 6.13 9.18
CA ASN A 31 3.58 6.43 9.43
C ASN A 31 2.64 5.72 8.44
N THR A 32 1.36 5.67 8.78
CA THR A 32 0.32 5.02 7.99
C THR A 32 0.24 5.52 6.54
N PRO A 33 0.22 6.84 6.24
CA PRO A 33 0.18 7.33 4.87
C PRO A 33 1.36 6.90 4.02
N ASN A 34 2.57 6.87 4.57
CA ASN A 34 3.75 6.39 3.84
C ASN A 34 3.68 4.89 3.58
N ASN A 35 3.19 4.11 4.54
CA ASN A 35 2.99 2.67 4.36
C ASN A 35 2.00 2.40 3.21
N ALA A 36 0.89 3.14 3.16
CA ALA A 36 -0.08 3.07 2.07
C ALA A 36 0.56 3.42 0.72
N ALA A 37 1.32 4.52 0.66
CA ALA A 37 1.98 4.97 -0.56
C ALA A 37 3.01 3.96 -1.10
N TRP A 38 3.72 3.26 -0.22
CA TRP A 38 4.64 2.20 -0.62
C TRP A 38 3.92 1.00 -1.25
N PHE A 39 2.78 0.57 -0.70
CA PHE A 39 1.97 -0.48 -1.33
C PHE A 39 1.38 -0.02 -2.67
N GLU A 40 0.86 1.20 -2.73
CA GLU A 40 0.35 1.76 -3.99
C GLU A 40 1.43 1.76 -5.06
N ARG A 41 2.63 2.24 -4.74
CA ARG A 41 3.78 2.22 -5.64
C ARG A 41 4.12 0.80 -6.09
N TYR A 42 4.21 -0.16 -5.16
CA TYR A 42 4.51 -1.56 -5.49
C TYR A 42 3.51 -2.14 -6.49
N VAL A 43 2.21 -1.89 -6.28
CA VAL A 43 1.14 -2.34 -7.18
C VAL A 43 1.22 -1.64 -8.54
N THR A 44 1.39 -0.33 -8.57
CA THR A 44 1.39 0.45 -9.82
C THR A 44 2.66 0.25 -10.64
N ASP A 45 3.82 0.06 -10.03
CA ASP A 45 5.06 -0.32 -10.71
C ASP A 45 4.91 -1.70 -11.40
N TRP A 46 4.19 -2.64 -10.78
CA TRP A 46 3.91 -3.96 -11.33
C TRP A 46 2.85 -3.94 -12.45
N THR A 47 1.73 -3.26 -12.24
CA THR A 47 0.62 -3.22 -13.21
C THR A 47 0.84 -2.26 -14.37
N GLY A 48 1.75 -1.31 -14.22
CA GLY A 48 2.00 -0.24 -15.18
C GLY A 48 0.93 0.88 -15.14
N PRO A 49 1.03 1.85 -16.07
CA PRO A 49 0.29 3.12 -15.98
C PRO A 49 -1.22 2.98 -16.23
N LYS A 50 -1.68 1.90 -16.81
CA LYS A 50 -3.11 1.62 -17.00
C LYS A 50 -3.74 0.91 -15.81
N GLY A 51 -2.94 0.35 -14.90
CA GLY A 51 -3.44 -0.23 -13.66
C GLY A 51 -4.04 0.86 -12.76
N ARG A 52 -5.22 0.61 -12.19
CA ARG A 52 -5.88 1.56 -11.30
C ARG A 52 -6.24 0.88 -9.99
N LEU A 53 -5.60 1.33 -8.91
CA LEU A 53 -5.92 0.85 -7.56
C LEU A 53 -7.36 1.23 -7.22
N GLY A 54 -8.16 0.23 -6.85
CA GLY A 54 -9.56 0.41 -6.47
C GLY A 54 -9.71 0.57 -4.97
N ARG A 55 -9.18 -0.38 -4.21
CA ARG A 55 -9.19 -0.33 -2.75
C ARG A 55 -7.95 -1.01 -2.17
N MET A 56 -7.65 -0.62 -0.95
CA MET A 56 -6.56 -1.21 -0.19
C MET A 56 -6.94 -1.26 1.29
N LYS A 57 -6.67 -2.39 1.93
CA LYS A 57 -6.81 -2.58 3.36
C LYS A 57 -5.53 -3.21 3.88
N PHE A 58 -4.89 -2.57 4.83
CA PHE A 58 -3.65 -3.09 5.40
C PHE A 58 -3.64 -3.02 6.92
N ARG A 59 -2.81 -3.87 7.50
CA ARG A 59 -2.60 -3.96 8.94
C ARG A 59 -1.11 -3.89 9.25
N MET A 60 -0.73 -2.88 10.00
CA MET A 60 0.62 -2.74 10.55
C MET A 60 0.74 -3.60 11.79
N ASN A 61 1.55 -4.66 11.72
CA ASN A 61 1.74 -5.61 12.82
C ASN A 61 2.90 -5.19 13.72
N GLN A 62 3.91 -4.56 13.12
CA GLN A 62 5.06 -4.02 13.84
C GLN A 62 5.58 -2.76 13.14
N PRO A 63 6.22 -1.84 13.89
CA PRO A 63 6.80 -0.65 13.31
C PRO A 63 7.99 -1.00 12.40
N VAL A 64 8.19 -0.18 11.37
CA VAL A 64 9.36 -0.19 10.49
C VAL A 64 10.18 1.05 10.80
N PHE A 65 11.45 0.87 11.12
CA PHE A 65 12.34 1.91 11.61
C PHE A 65 13.34 2.37 10.53
N PRO A 66 13.96 3.54 10.69
CA PRO A 66 15.07 3.95 9.83
C PRO A 66 16.19 2.90 9.86
N GLY A 67 16.68 2.54 8.65
CA GLY A 67 17.70 1.51 8.48
C GLY A 67 17.17 0.09 8.31
N ASP A 68 15.88 -0.17 8.57
CA ASP A 68 15.28 -1.45 8.26
C ASP A 68 15.18 -1.64 6.74
N GLU A 69 15.56 -2.82 6.26
CA GLU A 69 15.36 -3.22 4.86
C GLU A 69 13.93 -3.75 4.69
N MET A 70 13.13 -3.04 3.89
CA MET A 70 11.76 -3.45 3.57
C MET A 70 11.75 -4.36 2.34
N VAL A 71 11.35 -5.62 2.53
CA VAL A 71 11.14 -6.56 1.43
C VAL A 71 9.66 -6.64 1.10
N PHE A 72 9.32 -6.26 -0.13
CA PHE A 72 7.94 -6.35 -0.64
C PHE A 72 7.71 -7.72 -1.28
N SER A 73 6.57 -8.30 -0.99
CA SER A 73 6.09 -9.51 -1.64
C SER A 73 4.60 -9.42 -1.94
N GLY A 74 4.16 -10.18 -2.95
CA GLY A 74 2.75 -10.18 -3.32
C GLY A 74 2.39 -11.38 -4.18
N ARG A 75 1.11 -11.73 -4.14
CA ARG A 75 0.51 -12.73 -5.02
C ARG A 75 -0.88 -12.29 -5.45
N VAL A 76 -1.27 -12.70 -6.64
CA VAL A 76 -2.66 -12.61 -7.09
C VAL A 76 -3.45 -13.73 -6.41
N SER A 77 -4.43 -13.37 -5.58
CA SER A 77 -5.30 -14.33 -4.90
C SER A 77 -6.58 -14.63 -5.69
N ARG A 78 -7.04 -13.68 -6.51
CA ARG A 78 -8.22 -13.84 -7.34
C ARG A 78 -8.15 -12.96 -8.59
N ILE A 79 -8.71 -13.45 -9.68
CA ILE A 79 -8.99 -12.69 -10.91
C ILE A 79 -10.50 -12.74 -11.14
N ASP A 80 -11.10 -11.59 -11.39
CA ASP A 80 -12.54 -11.44 -11.53
C ASP A 80 -12.86 -10.41 -12.62
N VAL A 81 -13.90 -10.65 -13.40
CA VAL A 81 -14.44 -9.68 -14.36
C VAL A 81 -15.86 -9.38 -13.92
N ASP A 82 -16.12 -8.15 -13.51
CA ASP A 82 -17.43 -7.73 -13.05
C ASP A 82 -18.46 -7.57 -14.19
N GLU A 83 -19.71 -7.34 -13.82
CA GLU A 83 -20.82 -7.14 -14.77
C GLU A 83 -20.59 -5.95 -15.72
N ALA A 84 -19.84 -4.94 -15.28
CA ALA A 84 -19.46 -3.78 -16.10
C ALA A 84 -18.24 -4.06 -17.00
N GLY A 85 -17.72 -5.29 -16.99
CA GLY A 85 -16.56 -5.72 -17.76
C GLY A 85 -15.23 -5.20 -17.25
N CYS A 86 -15.13 -4.76 -15.99
CA CYS A 86 -13.87 -4.37 -15.37
C CYS A 86 -13.13 -5.62 -14.89
N CYS A 87 -11.88 -5.77 -15.30
CA CYS A 87 -11.02 -6.86 -14.84
C CYS A 87 -10.34 -6.47 -13.53
N TRP A 88 -10.65 -7.20 -12.48
CA TRP A 88 -10.13 -7.00 -11.14
C TRP A 88 -9.15 -8.09 -10.74
N LEU A 89 -8.05 -7.68 -10.12
CA LEU A 89 -7.13 -8.56 -9.41
C LEU A 89 -7.23 -8.28 -7.92
N ASP A 90 -7.51 -9.31 -7.14
CA ASP A 90 -7.34 -9.26 -5.69
C ASP A 90 -5.92 -9.75 -5.35
N LEU A 91 -5.22 -8.97 -4.54
CA LEU A 91 -3.82 -9.17 -4.20
C LEU A 91 -3.66 -9.34 -2.69
N ASP A 92 -2.88 -10.34 -2.30
CA ASP A 92 -2.31 -10.45 -0.96
C ASP A 92 -0.87 -9.94 -1.00
N LEU A 93 -0.58 -8.89 -0.24
CA LEU A 93 0.71 -8.20 -0.24
C LEU A 93 1.28 -8.16 1.18
N ALA A 94 2.60 -8.08 1.27
CA ALA A 94 3.28 -7.89 2.54
C ALA A 94 4.54 -7.02 2.40
N ILE A 95 4.84 -6.29 3.46
CA ILE A 95 6.16 -5.74 3.75
C ILE A 95 6.75 -6.56 4.87
N SER A 96 7.94 -7.12 4.64
CA SER A 96 8.69 -7.88 5.65
C SER A 96 9.99 -7.16 6.00
N VAL A 97 10.39 -7.26 7.27
CA VAL A 97 11.67 -6.81 7.80
C VAL A 97 12.30 -7.98 8.53
N GLU A 98 13.55 -8.30 8.21
CA GLU A 98 14.28 -9.46 8.78
C GLU A 98 13.47 -10.78 8.69
N GLY A 99 12.78 -10.99 7.55
CA GLY A 99 11.97 -12.18 7.30
C GLY A 99 10.63 -12.24 8.05
N LYS A 100 10.27 -11.22 8.84
CA LYS A 100 9.00 -11.13 9.56
C LYS A 100 8.06 -10.13 8.88
N VAL A 101 6.78 -10.47 8.75
CA VAL A 101 5.78 -9.60 8.17
C VAL A 101 5.51 -8.41 9.09
N ALA A 102 6.01 -7.25 8.70
CA ALA A 102 5.78 -5.98 9.40
C ALA A 102 4.40 -5.40 9.06
N THR A 103 3.98 -5.47 7.80
CA THR A 103 2.65 -5.02 7.37
C THR A 103 2.08 -6.00 6.35
N SER A 104 0.86 -6.45 6.56
CA SER A 104 0.06 -7.21 5.59
C SER A 104 -0.94 -6.29 4.89
N CYS A 105 -1.20 -6.54 3.60
CA CYS A 105 -2.12 -5.73 2.82
C CYS A 105 -2.94 -6.60 1.87
N GLN A 106 -4.22 -6.28 1.77
CA GLN A 106 -5.10 -6.76 0.71
C GLN A 106 -5.44 -5.59 -0.19
N ALA A 107 -5.17 -5.73 -1.47
CA ALA A 107 -5.45 -4.71 -2.47
C ALA A 107 -6.33 -5.28 -3.58
N ARG A 108 -7.15 -4.41 -4.18
CA ARG A 108 -7.91 -4.71 -5.38
C ARG A 108 -7.54 -3.69 -6.45
N VAL A 109 -7.05 -4.16 -7.57
CA VAL A 109 -6.57 -3.33 -8.67
C VAL A 109 -7.26 -3.73 -9.97
N ALA A 110 -7.71 -2.73 -10.72
CA ALA A 110 -8.22 -2.95 -12.07
C ALA A 110 -7.08 -2.91 -13.08
N ILE A 111 -7.09 -3.85 -14.01
CA ILE A 111 -6.17 -3.91 -15.14
C ILE A 111 -6.93 -3.86 -16.48
N PRO A 112 -6.32 -3.40 -17.55
CA PRO A 112 -6.92 -3.48 -18.88
C PRO A 112 -7.20 -4.92 -19.28
N ARG A 113 -8.35 -5.18 -19.87
CA ARG A 113 -8.69 -6.48 -20.49
C ARG A 113 -8.00 -6.68 -21.83
N ASP A 114 -7.81 -5.59 -22.55
CA ASP A 114 -7.17 -5.51 -23.86
C ASP A 114 -6.52 -4.14 -24.09
N ALA A 115 -5.95 -3.92 -25.26
CA ALA A 115 -5.26 -2.67 -25.58
C ALA A 115 -6.16 -1.42 -25.58
N ALA A 116 -7.46 -1.59 -25.86
CA ALA A 116 -8.44 -0.51 -25.92
C ALA A 116 -9.03 -0.17 -24.54
N ASP A 117 -9.00 -1.10 -23.59
CA ASP A 117 -9.53 -0.89 -22.25
C ASP A 117 -8.62 0.01 -21.42
N ASN A 118 -9.25 0.93 -20.69
CA ASN A 118 -8.56 1.81 -19.78
C ASN A 118 -9.35 1.97 -18.47
N PRO A 119 -8.95 1.30 -17.40
CA PRO A 119 -9.60 1.40 -16.08
C PRO A 119 -9.77 2.83 -15.56
N TRP A 120 -8.91 3.77 -15.95
CA TRP A 120 -9.00 5.17 -15.53
C TRP A 120 -10.18 5.93 -16.16
N GLN A 121 -10.75 5.44 -17.24
CA GLN A 121 -11.93 6.03 -17.88
C GLN A 121 -13.24 5.55 -17.24
N ARG A 122 -13.21 4.50 -16.42
CA ARG A 122 -14.37 3.95 -15.76
C ARG A 122 -14.84 4.88 -14.63
N LYS A 123 -16.14 5.12 -14.53
CA LYS A 123 -16.79 6.03 -13.57
C LYS A 123 -18.09 5.44 -13.06
N ASN A 124 -18.55 5.93 -11.91
CA ASN A 124 -19.84 5.61 -11.31
C ASN A 124 -20.12 4.10 -11.24
N GLU A 125 -21.22 3.65 -11.82
CA GLU A 125 -21.65 2.24 -11.87
C GLU A 125 -20.69 1.30 -12.61
N HIS A 126 -19.80 1.83 -13.44
CA HIS A 126 -18.73 1.06 -14.13
C HIS A 126 -17.41 1.00 -13.34
N TRP A 127 -17.40 1.54 -12.12
CA TRP A 127 -16.26 1.51 -11.21
C TRP A 127 -16.72 1.13 -9.81
N LYS A 128 -16.62 -0.15 -9.46
CA LYS A 128 -17.03 -0.72 -8.17
C LYS A 128 -15.91 -1.56 -7.56
N PRO A 129 -14.85 -0.94 -6.99
CA PRO A 129 -13.71 -1.65 -6.40
C PRO A 129 -14.05 -2.43 -5.12
#